data_94c9b3063373bcf744c60a2742ab4444
#
_entry.id   94c9b3063373bcf744c60a2742ab4444
#
_cell.length_a   1.000
_cell.length_b   1.000
_cell.length_c   1.000
_cell.angle_alpha   90.00
_cell.angle_beta   90.00
_cell.angle_gamma   90.00
#
_symmetry.space_group_name_H-M   'P 1'
#
loop_
_entity.id
_entity.type
_entity.pdbx_description
1 polymer ?
#
loop_
_entity_poly.entity_id
_entity_poly.type
_entity_poly.pdbx_seq_one_letter_code
_entity_poly.pdbx_strand_id
1 'polypeptide(L)'
;TAFIKETDWTGKRKIDYALLETDEANVPLLLQQLHPRVVLITNFFSDQLDRYGELNNTINLIKDAVRDTDIELVLNADDPLVTHFKNETGLHCWYYGFEATNYDKLQGEASREGRYCVFCGQELLYQRFHYAQLGKFCCSECGNQNPESNFTAHSLILTPKIEMKINDIEIRSPYQGFYNAYNILAAVSLAKLVGIEDEII
;
A
#
# COMPACT_ATOMS: atom_id res chain seq x y z
N THR A 1 -0.89 -11.64 -24.12
CA THR A 1 -0.92 -11.04 -25.49
C THR A 1 -0.05 -9.78 -25.55
N ALA A 2 -0.05 -8.93 -24.50
CA ALA A 2 0.78 -7.72 -24.45
C ALA A 2 2.28 -8.05 -24.46
N PHE A 3 2.70 -9.05 -23.70
CA PHE A 3 4.10 -9.49 -23.63
C PHE A 3 4.67 -9.97 -24.96
N ILE A 4 3.83 -10.58 -25.83
CA ILE A 4 4.27 -11.06 -27.15
C ILE A 4 4.57 -9.87 -28.08
N LYS A 5 3.87 -8.76 -27.93
CA LYS A 5 4.08 -7.56 -28.74
C LYS A 5 5.41 -6.84 -28.40
N GLU A 6 5.91 -7.02 -27.17
CA GLU A 6 7.12 -6.39 -26.66
C GLU A 6 8.37 -7.27 -26.84
N THR A 7 8.25 -8.41 -27.52
CA THR A 7 9.39 -9.26 -27.89
C THR A 7 9.84 -8.96 -29.31
N ASP A 8 11.15 -9.03 -29.58
CA ASP A 8 11.67 -9.02 -30.93
C ASP A 8 11.45 -10.36 -31.64
N TRP A 9 11.80 -10.42 -32.92
CA TRP A 9 11.64 -11.65 -33.73
C TRP A 9 12.52 -12.83 -33.26
N THR A 10 13.52 -12.57 -32.38
CA THR A 10 14.36 -13.60 -31.75
C THR A 10 13.79 -14.08 -30.42
N GLY A 11 12.66 -13.52 -29.97
CA GLY A 11 12.04 -13.80 -28.67
C GLY A 11 12.71 -13.07 -27.49
N LYS A 12 13.67 -12.16 -27.74
CA LYS A 12 14.25 -11.35 -26.69
C LYS A 12 13.27 -10.27 -26.25
N ARG A 13 13.07 -10.18 -24.94
CA ARG A 13 12.23 -9.15 -24.33
C ARG A 13 12.94 -7.82 -24.37
N LYS A 14 12.21 -6.75 -24.72
CA LYS A 14 12.67 -5.35 -24.66
C LYS A 14 12.09 -4.62 -23.44
N ILE A 15 11.66 -5.36 -22.43
CA ILE A 15 11.05 -4.81 -21.22
C ILE A 15 11.93 -5.16 -20.02
N ASP A 16 12.17 -4.18 -19.17
CA ASP A 16 12.92 -4.35 -17.92
C ASP A 16 11.97 -4.76 -16.78
N TYR A 17 10.73 -4.29 -16.82
CA TYR A 17 9.73 -4.51 -15.77
C TYR A 17 8.38 -4.90 -16.37
N ALA A 18 7.63 -5.71 -15.61
CA ALA A 18 6.22 -5.99 -15.84
C ALA A 18 5.44 -5.61 -14.59
N LEU A 19 4.51 -4.66 -14.73
CA LEU A 19 3.56 -4.28 -13.68
C LEU A 19 2.23 -4.95 -13.99
N LEU A 20 1.72 -5.70 -13.02
CA LEU A 20 0.44 -6.41 -13.10
C LEU A 20 -0.49 -5.91 -12.02
N GLU A 21 -1.65 -5.42 -12.42
CA GLU A 21 -2.76 -5.19 -11.50
C GLU A 21 -3.53 -6.50 -11.35
N THR A 22 -3.86 -6.87 -10.12
CA THR A 22 -4.52 -8.14 -9.81
C THR A 22 -5.58 -7.91 -8.75
N ASP A 23 -6.78 -8.44 -9.01
CA ASP A 23 -7.81 -8.59 -8.00
C ASP A 23 -7.33 -9.53 -6.90
N GLU A 24 -7.66 -9.23 -5.65
CA GLU A 24 -7.19 -9.93 -4.45
C GLU A 24 -7.46 -11.44 -4.51
N ALA A 25 -8.62 -11.83 -5.02
CA ALA A 25 -9.00 -13.24 -5.12
C ALA A 25 -8.14 -14.03 -6.11
N ASN A 26 -7.49 -13.35 -7.06
CA ASN A 26 -6.65 -13.97 -8.08
C ASN A 26 -5.16 -14.02 -7.69
N VAL A 27 -4.76 -13.40 -6.59
CA VAL A 27 -3.35 -13.37 -6.14
C VAL A 27 -2.76 -14.79 -5.99
N PRO A 28 -3.42 -15.77 -5.34
CA PRO A 28 -2.87 -17.12 -5.23
C PRO A 28 -2.64 -17.80 -6.57
N LEU A 29 -3.55 -17.63 -7.52
CA LEU A 29 -3.42 -18.21 -8.87
C LEU A 29 -2.29 -17.57 -9.66
N LEU A 30 -2.13 -16.25 -9.49
CA LEU A 30 -1.04 -15.52 -10.13
C LEU A 30 0.32 -15.99 -9.60
N LEU A 31 0.46 -16.13 -8.29
CA LEU A 31 1.71 -16.51 -7.64
C LEU A 31 2.11 -17.97 -7.92
N GLN A 32 1.16 -18.84 -8.25
CA GLN A 32 1.46 -20.19 -8.73
C GLN A 32 2.10 -20.19 -10.13
N GLN A 33 1.84 -19.18 -10.94
CA GLN A 33 2.30 -19.11 -12.33
C GLN A 33 3.47 -18.14 -12.52
N LEU A 34 3.55 -17.13 -11.70
CA LEU A 34 4.55 -16.07 -11.76
C LEU A 34 5.24 -15.92 -10.40
N HIS A 35 6.52 -15.59 -10.43
CA HIS A 35 7.31 -15.28 -9.24
C HIS A 35 7.70 -13.80 -9.29
N PRO A 36 6.80 -12.90 -8.87
CA PRO A 36 7.11 -11.48 -8.84
C PRO A 36 8.17 -11.21 -7.77
N ARG A 37 9.07 -10.27 -8.05
CA ARG A 37 10.04 -9.82 -7.04
C ARG A 37 9.37 -9.03 -5.92
N VAL A 38 8.36 -8.22 -6.27
CA VAL A 38 7.70 -7.30 -5.36
C VAL A 38 6.20 -7.41 -5.49
N VAL A 39 5.49 -7.40 -4.36
CA VAL A 39 4.03 -7.24 -4.29
C VAL A 39 3.73 -5.95 -3.53
N LEU A 40 3.01 -5.05 -4.18
CA LEU A 40 2.51 -3.82 -3.59
C LEU A 40 1.07 -4.01 -3.14
N ILE A 41 0.81 -3.78 -1.85
CA ILE A 41 -0.54 -3.77 -1.28
C ILE A 41 -0.86 -2.33 -0.85
N THR A 42 -1.85 -1.71 -1.49
CA THR A 42 -2.18 -0.31 -1.24
C THR A 42 -2.99 -0.13 0.03
N ASN A 43 -4.15 -0.73 0.08
CA ASN A 43 -5.09 -0.67 1.21
C ASN A 43 -6.21 -1.68 0.99
N PHE A 44 -6.93 -2.00 2.07
CA PHE A 44 -8.14 -2.78 2.02
C PHE A 44 -9.34 -1.90 2.37
N PHE A 45 -10.26 -1.76 1.42
CA PHE A 45 -11.56 -1.12 1.64
C PHE A 45 -12.68 -2.10 1.36
N SER A 46 -13.68 -2.12 2.21
CA SER A 46 -14.91 -2.85 1.93
C SER A 46 -15.88 -1.92 1.19
N ASP A 47 -16.04 -2.14 -0.09
CA ASP A 47 -16.97 -1.39 -0.93
C ASP A 47 -18.44 -1.73 -0.64
N GLN A 48 -18.71 -2.79 0.14
CA GLN A 48 -20.07 -3.25 0.44
C GLN A 48 -20.19 -3.75 1.87
N LEU A 49 -21.15 -3.21 2.60
CA LEU A 49 -21.45 -3.46 4.01
C LEU A 49 -21.68 -4.93 4.41
N ASP A 50 -21.89 -5.83 3.46
CA ASP A 50 -22.24 -7.23 3.69
C ASP A 50 -21.05 -8.20 3.74
N ARG A 51 -19.81 -7.73 3.55
CA ARG A 51 -18.65 -8.59 3.30
C ARG A 51 -17.58 -8.61 4.41
N TYR A 52 -17.95 -8.34 5.65
CA TYR A 52 -16.95 -8.31 6.75
C TYR A 52 -16.16 -9.62 6.90
N GLY A 53 -16.84 -10.75 6.73
CA GLY A 53 -16.18 -12.06 6.73
C GLY A 53 -15.31 -12.29 5.49
N GLU A 54 -15.63 -11.66 4.38
CA GLU A 54 -14.87 -11.76 3.14
C GLU A 54 -13.57 -10.96 3.18
N LEU A 55 -13.55 -9.78 3.82
CA LEU A 55 -12.35 -8.97 3.92
C LEU A 55 -11.22 -9.68 4.67
N ASN A 56 -11.51 -10.24 5.85
CA ASN A 56 -10.53 -11.01 6.61
C ASN A 56 -10.07 -12.27 5.85
N ASN A 57 -11.00 -12.94 5.17
CA ASN A 57 -10.67 -14.09 4.33
C ASN A 57 -9.75 -13.68 3.17
N THR A 58 -10.02 -12.55 2.53
CA THR A 58 -9.20 -11.99 1.45
C THR A 58 -7.80 -11.62 1.94
N ILE A 59 -7.70 -10.94 3.09
CA ILE A 59 -6.41 -10.61 3.71
C ILE A 59 -5.62 -11.88 4.02
N ASN A 60 -6.26 -12.90 4.61
CA ASN A 60 -5.61 -14.18 4.92
C ASN A 60 -5.20 -14.92 3.64
N LEU A 61 -6.03 -14.89 2.61
CA LEU A 61 -5.73 -15.50 1.31
C LEU A 61 -4.43 -14.93 0.71
N ILE A 62 -4.25 -13.61 0.77
CA ILE A 62 -3.02 -12.96 0.28
C ILE A 62 -1.83 -13.31 1.17
N LYS A 63 -1.99 -13.25 2.50
CA LYS A 63 -0.93 -13.62 3.44
C LYS A 63 -0.44 -15.06 3.22
N ASP A 64 -1.37 -15.99 3.06
CA ASP A 64 -1.03 -17.39 2.83
C ASP A 64 -0.38 -17.61 1.46
N ALA A 65 -0.78 -16.84 0.45
CA ALA A 65 -0.19 -16.92 -0.87
C ALA A 65 1.24 -16.39 -0.96
N VAL A 66 1.59 -15.37 -0.16
CA VAL A 66 2.95 -14.80 -0.14
C VAL A 66 3.86 -15.46 0.89
N ARG A 67 3.31 -16.16 1.89
CA ARG A 67 4.09 -16.86 2.91
C ARG A 67 5.01 -17.88 2.25
N ASP A 68 6.17 -18.09 2.82
CA ASP A 68 7.18 -19.03 2.35
C ASP A 68 7.72 -18.72 0.93
N THR A 69 7.61 -17.47 0.50
CA THR A 69 8.22 -16.95 -0.73
C THR A 69 9.40 -16.02 -0.39
N ASP A 70 10.12 -15.58 -1.42
CA ASP A 70 11.17 -14.56 -1.35
C ASP A 70 10.71 -13.17 -1.83
N ILE A 71 9.40 -12.98 -1.90
CA ILE A 71 8.77 -11.73 -2.33
C ILE A 71 9.04 -10.62 -1.32
N GLU A 72 9.40 -9.44 -1.81
CA GLU A 72 9.41 -8.21 -1.01
C GLU A 72 8.02 -7.57 -1.04
N LEU A 73 7.54 -7.10 0.11
CA LEU A 73 6.25 -6.41 0.20
C LEU A 73 6.44 -4.90 0.29
N VAL A 74 5.64 -4.15 -0.45
CA VAL A 74 5.51 -2.68 -0.31
C VAL A 74 4.13 -2.39 0.26
N LEU A 75 4.08 -1.82 1.46
CA LEU A 75 2.90 -1.74 2.30
C LEU A 75 2.60 -0.30 2.73
N ASN A 76 1.32 0.02 2.86
CA ASN A 76 0.88 1.29 3.41
C ASN A 76 1.03 1.30 4.93
N ALA A 77 1.95 2.12 5.46
CA ALA A 77 2.18 2.29 6.89
C ALA A 77 0.97 2.88 7.64
N ASP A 78 0.11 3.60 6.94
CA ASP A 78 -1.03 4.29 7.53
C ASP A 78 -2.31 3.44 7.54
N ASP A 79 -2.27 2.21 6.99
CA ASP A 79 -3.39 1.27 7.02
C ASP A 79 -3.17 0.18 8.07
N PRO A 80 -3.95 0.15 9.17
CA PRO A 80 -3.83 -0.87 10.21
C PRO A 80 -4.09 -2.30 9.70
N LEU A 81 -4.80 -2.46 8.57
CA LEU A 81 -5.09 -3.75 7.96
C LEU A 81 -3.93 -4.31 7.13
N VAL A 82 -2.96 -3.48 6.79
CA VAL A 82 -1.82 -3.86 5.94
C VAL A 82 -0.53 -4.00 6.75
N THR A 83 -0.36 -3.19 7.78
CA THR A 83 0.91 -3.12 8.54
C THR A 83 1.32 -4.43 9.22
N HIS A 84 0.36 -5.30 9.53
CA HIS A 84 0.60 -6.56 10.23
C HIS A 84 1.18 -7.69 9.36
N PHE A 85 1.20 -7.53 8.04
CA PHE A 85 1.73 -8.55 7.12
C PHE A 85 3.15 -8.98 7.47
N LYS A 86 4.03 -8.05 7.84
CA LYS A 86 5.39 -8.36 8.26
C LYS A 86 5.45 -9.40 9.40
N ASN A 87 4.62 -9.19 10.42
CA ASN A 87 4.64 -10.05 11.61
C ASN A 87 4.11 -11.46 11.33
N GLU A 88 3.19 -11.58 10.37
CA GLU A 88 2.51 -12.83 10.08
C GLU A 88 3.14 -13.62 8.93
N THR A 89 3.83 -12.96 8.01
CA THR A 89 4.50 -13.62 6.88
C THR A 89 6.00 -13.79 7.07
N GLY A 90 6.63 -12.94 7.90
CA GLY A 90 8.07 -12.89 8.08
C GLY A 90 8.84 -12.29 6.89
N LEU A 91 8.15 -11.81 5.87
CA LEU A 91 8.76 -11.27 4.66
C LEU A 91 9.41 -9.91 4.90
N HIS A 92 10.33 -9.54 4.01
CA HIS A 92 10.88 -8.20 3.98
C HIS A 92 9.81 -7.21 3.52
N CYS A 93 9.57 -6.16 4.33
CA CYS A 93 8.54 -5.16 4.06
C CYS A 93 9.14 -3.76 3.99
N TRP A 94 8.76 -3.06 2.95
CA TRP A 94 8.98 -1.64 2.74
C TRP A 94 7.69 -0.90 3.03
N TYR A 95 7.78 0.21 3.75
CA TYR A 95 6.60 0.97 4.14
C TYR A 95 6.59 2.36 3.53
N TYR A 96 5.41 2.78 3.07
CA TYR A 96 5.16 4.15 2.67
C TYR A 96 4.02 4.75 3.50
N GLY A 97 4.05 6.06 3.72
CA GLY A 97 3.02 6.74 4.49
C GLY A 97 3.19 8.26 4.47
N PHE A 98 2.22 8.96 5.05
CA PHE A 98 2.25 10.40 5.15
C PHE A 98 2.75 10.88 6.52
N GLU A 99 3.46 12.01 6.54
CA GLU A 99 3.59 12.84 7.72
C GLU A 99 2.28 13.58 8.01
N ALA A 100 2.30 14.47 9.00
CA ALA A 100 1.17 15.35 9.26
C ALA A 100 0.91 16.26 8.07
N THR A 101 -0.37 16.40 7.72
CA THR A 101 -0.82 17.25 6.63
C THR A 101 -1.83 18.29 7.11
N ASN A 102 -2.04 19.35 6.34
CA ASN A 102 -3.08 20.35 6.62
C ASN A 102 -4.51 19.81 6.38
N TYR A 103 -4.64 18.60 5.86
CA TYR A 103 -5.92 17.95 5.56
C TYR A 103 -6.31 16.90 6.61
N ASP A 104 -5.45 16.67 7.60
CA ASP A 104 -5.67 15.69 8.64
C ASP A 104 -6.86 16.06 9.52
N LYS A 105 -7.62 15.06 9.91
CA LYS A 105 -8.72 15.18 10.87
C LYS A 105 -8.30 14.59 12.20
N LEU A 106 -8.55 15.34 13.29
CA LEU A 106 -8.32 14.85 14.65
C LEU A 106 -9.45 13.95 15.15
N GLN A 107 -10.64 14.12 14.58
CA GLN A 107 -11.79 13.26 14.84
C GLN A 107 -12.31 12.78 13.48
N GLY A 108 -12.42 11.51 13.32
CA GLY A 108 -12.94 10.86 12.14
C GLY A 108 -13.67 9.59 12.56
N GLU A 109 -14.65 9.19 11.80
CA GLU A 109 -15.13 7.84 11.89
C GLU A 109 -14.12 6.98 11.13
N ALA A 110 -13.27 6.25 11.87
CA ALA A 110 -12.58 5.12 11.27
C ALA A 110 -13.65 4.25 10.61
N SER A 111 -13.43 3.85 9.35
CA SER A 111 -14.25 2.81 8.78
C SER A 111 -14.25 1.62 9.74
N ARG A 112 -15.30 0.81 9.74
CA ARG A 112 -15.38 -0.33 10.65
C ARG A 112 -14.13 -1.21 10.61
N GLU A 113 -13.52 -1.32 9.44
CA GLU A 113 -12.36 -2.14 9.17
C GLU A 113 -11.08 -1.68 9.90
N GLY A 114 -10.84 -0.38 9.99
CA GLY A 114 -9.68 0.19 10.65
C GLY A 114 -9.88 0.54 12.13
N ARG A 115 -11.01 0.16 12.71
CA ARG A 115 -11.37 0.55 14.08
C ARG A 115 -10.68 -0.29 15.15
N TYR A 116 -10.46 -1.56 14.88
CA TYR A 116 -9.97 -2.51 15.89
C TYR A 116 -8.59 -3.04 15.54
N CYS A 117 -7.78 -3.25 16.57
CA CYS A 117 -6.46 -3.83 16.45
C CYS A 117 -6.55 -5.27 15.93
N VAL A 118 -5.83 -5.56 14.86
CA VAL A 118 -5.81 -6.89 14.22
C VAL A 118 -5.18 -7.96 15.12
N PHE A 119 -4.39 -7.59 16.13
CA PHE A 119 -3.71 -8.54 17.02
C PHE A 119 -4.51 -8.87 18.28
N CYS A 120 -5.15 -7.89 18.90
CA CYS A 120 -5.82 -8.08 20.20
C CYS A 120 -7.30 -7.71 20.22
N GLY A 121 -7.84 -7.18 19.12
CA GLY A 121 -9.25 -6.79 19.01
C GLY A 121 -9.65 -5.51 19.76
N GLN A 122 -8.69 -4.85 20.45
CA GLN A 122 -8.95 -3.58 21.15
C GLN A 122 -9.17 -2.46 20.15
N GLU A 123 -9.99 -1.47 20.49
CA GLU A 123 -10.18 -0.28 19.67
C GLU A 123 -8.87 0.51 19.54
N LEU A 124 -8.52 0.87 18.29
CA LEU A 124 -7.33 1.64 17.99
C LEU A 124 -7.54 3.13 18.35
N LEU A 125 -6.51 3.74 18.90
CA LEU A 125 -6.44 5.16 19.14
C LEU A 125 -5.79 5.85 17.94
N TYR A 126 -6.51 6.76 17.30
CA TYR A 126 -5.99 7.54 16.19
C TYR A 126 -5.54 8.91 16.67
N GLN A 127 -4.28 9.25 16.43
CA GLN A 127 -3.77 10.60 16.65
C GLN A 127 -4.26 11.54 15.55
N ARG A 128 -4.42 11.02 14.33
CA ARG A 128 -4.94 11.75 13.16
C ARG A 128 -5.42 10.78 12.09
N PHE A 129 -6.39 11.22 11.32
CA PHE A 129 -6.85 10.55 10.11
C PHE A 129 -6.41 11.36 8.90
N HIS A 130 -5.76 10.74 7.94
CA HIS A 130 -5.45 11.31 6.63
C HIS A 130 -6.62 11.14 5.67
N TYR A 131 -7.08 9.90 5.53
CA TYR A 131 -8.19 9.54 4.63
C TYR A 131 -8.84 8.22 5.09
N ALA A 132 -10.16 8.20 5.27
CA ALA A 132 -10.90 7.04 5.79
C ALA A 132 -10.22 6.45 7.05
N GLN A 133 -9.87 5.15 7.07
CA GLN A 133 -9.13 4.51 8.17
C GLN A 133 -7.62 4.75 8.12
N LEU A 134 -7.11 5.39 7.06
CA LEU A 134 -5.68 5.64 6.92
C LEU A 134 -5.26 6.80 7.81
N GLY A 135 -4.22 6.58 8.62
CA GLY A 135 -3.76 7.61 9.53
C GLY A 135 -2.71 7.14 10.53
N LYS A 136 -2.47 7.95 11.54
CA LYS A 136 -1.57 7.61 12.65
C LYS A 136 -2.36 6.99 13.78
N PHE A 137 -2.11 5.71 14.03
CA PHE A 137 -2.82 4.91 15.02
C PHE A 137 -1.88 4.24 16.02
N CYS A 138 -2.42 3.89 17.18
CA CYS A 138 -1.77 3.01 18.13
C CYS A 138 -2.81 2.19 18.90
N CYS A 139 -2.39 1.02 19.39
CA CYS A 139 -3.16 0.19 20.30
C CYS A 139 -2.60 0.35 21.72
N SER A 140 -3.44 0.78 22.67
CA SER A 140 -3.05 0.95 24.07
C SER A 140 -2.74 -0.37 24.79
N GLU A 141 -3.32 -1.48 24.31
CA GLU A 141 -3.20 -2.79 24.97
C GLU A 141 -1.95 -3.57 24.53
N CYS A 142 -1.72 -3.69 23.22
CA CYS A 142 -0.63 -4.52 22.72
C CYS A 142 0.53 -3.72 22.10
N GLY A 143 0.44 -2.39 22.04
CA GLY A 143 1.49 -1.54 21.51
C GLY A 143 1.59 -1.54 19.98
N ASN A 144 0.65 -2.17 19.27
CA ASN A 144 0.61 -2.09 17.80
C ASN A 144 0.45 -0.65 17.34
N GLN A 145 1.28 -0.20 16.42
CA GLN A 145 1.28 1.17 15.90
C GLN A 145 1.82 1.20 14.46
N ASN A 146 1.73 2.37 13.82
CA ASN A 146 2.33 2.54 12.50
C ASN A 146 3.81 2.14 12.53
N PRO A 147 4.28 1.34 11.57
CA PRO A 147 5.71 1.15 11.35
C PRO A 147 6.35 2.44 10.83
N GLU A 148 7.67 2.52 10.96
CA GLU A 148 8.45 3.59 10.33
C GLU A 148 8.39 3.45 8.80
N SER A 149 8.11 4.57 8.12
CA SER A 149 8.02 4.60 6.65
C SER A 149 9.40 4.76 6.03
N ASN A 150 9.70 3.94 5.03
CA ASN A 150 10.89 4.07 4.18
C ASN A 150 10.69 5.18 3.14
N PHE A 151 9.44 5.37 2.71
CA PHE A 151 9.02 6.39 1.75
C PHE A 151 7.97 7.27 2.40
N THR A 152 8.34 8.50 2.71
CA THR A 152 7.49 9.42 3.47
C THR A 152 7.07 10.60 2.62
N ALA A 153 5.75 10.80 2.50
CA ALA A 153 5.20 11.96 1.84
C ALA A 153 4.91 13.10 2.82
N HIS A 154 5.26 14.32 2.42
CA HIS A 154 5.03 15.54 3.19
C HIS A 154 4.75 16.72 2.26
N SER A 155 4.45 17.90 2.84
CA SER A 155 4.19 19.16 2.10
C SER A 155 3.04 19.01 1.07
N LEU A 156 1.99 18.26 1.42
CA LEU A 156 0.90 17.92 0.52
C LEU A 156 0.01 19.13 0.20
N ILE A 157 -0.23 19.32 -1.10
CA ILE A 157 -1.27 20.19 -1.68
C ILE A 157 -2.17 19.30 -2.53
N LEU A 158 -3.50 19.39 -2.35
CA LEU A 158 -4.46 18.55 -3.08
C LEU A 158 -5.17 19.27 -4.23
N THR A 159 -5.20 20.60 -4.19
CA THR A 159 -5.94 21.43 -5.19
C THR A 159 -5.13 22.66 -5.57
N PRO A 160 -5.13 23.10 -6.83
CA PRO A 160 -5.93 22.59 -7.97
C PRO A 160 -5.39 21.27 -8.53
N LYS A 161 -4.23 20.83 -8.14
CA LYS A 161 -3.56 19.58 -8.50
C LYS A 161 -2.76 19.06 -7.32
N ILE A 162 -2.37 17.81 -7.36
CA ILE A 162 -1.53 17.24 -6.30
C ILE A 162 -0.08 17.74 -6.49
N GLU A 163 0.43 18.35 -5.43
CA GLU A 163 1.86 18.63 -5.25
C GLU A 163 2.27 18.09 -3.89
N MET A 164 3.37 17.38 -3.82
CA MET A 164 3.94 16.85 -2.56
C MET A 164 5.41 16.53 -2.73
N LYS A 165 6.10 16.30 -1.61
CA LYS A 165 7.43 15.73 -1.60
C LYS A 165 7.34 14.30 -1.07
N ILE A 166 8.07 13.40 -1.70
CA ILE A 166 8.25 12.02 -1.23
C ILE A 166 9.75 11.86 -0.97
N ASN A 167 10.11 11.77 0.30
CA ASN A 167 11.48 11.98 0.75
C ASN A 167 12.01 13.30 0.14
N ASP A 168 13.01 13.24 -0.73
CA ASP A 168 13.60 14.43 -1.36
C ASP A 168 13.06 14.74 -2.77
N ILE A 169 12.12 13.93 -3.29
CA ILE A 169 11.60 14.05 -4.65
C ILE A 169 10.34 14.95 -4.65
N GLU A 170 10.34 15.97 -5.51
CA GLU A 170 9.17 16.81 -5.75
C GLU A 170 8.25 16.17 -6.77
N ILE A 171 7.01 15.90 -6.38
CA ILE A 171 5.99 15.31 -7.23
C ILE A 171 4.92 16.34 -7.57
N ARG A 172 4.57 16.41 -8.85
CA ARG A 172 3.45 17.20 -9.37
C ARG A 172 2.60 16.33 -10.27
N SER A 173 1.30 16.26 -9.98
CA SER A 173 0.38 15.42 -10.74
C SER A 173 -0.92 16.16 -11.04
N PRO A 174 -1.51 16.00 -12.23
CA PRO A 174 -2.77 16.64 -12.59
C PRO A 174 -3.97 16.09 -11.81
N TYR A 175 -3.82 14.98 -11.10
CA TYR A 175 -4.88 14.40 -10.30
C TYR A 175 -5.21 15.25 -9.07
N GLN A 176 -6.30 14.93 -8.42
CA GLN A 176 -6.81 15.60 -7.23
C GLN A 176 -7.26 14.57 -6.18
N GLY A 177 -7.38 15.03 -4.95
CA GLY A 177 -7.90 14.23 -3.83
C GLY A 177 -6.87 13.32 -3.16
N PHE A 178 -7.11 13.05 -1.87
CA PHE A 178 -6.17 12.32 -1.01
C PHE A 178 -5.97 10.86 -1.47
N TYR A 179 -7.01 10.24 -1.98
CA TYR A 179 -6.92 8.89 -2.54
C TYR A 179 -5.84 8.79 -3.62
N ASN A 180 -5.86 9.75 -4.58
CA ASN A 180 -4.84 9.78 -5.62
C ASN A 180 -3.44 10.12 -5.09
N ALA A 181 -3.34 10.92 -4.02
CA ALA A 181 -2.06 11.18 -3.39
C ALA A 181 -1.44 9.90 -2.81
N TYR A 182 -2.23 9.01 -2.18
CA TYR A 182 -1.77 7.68 -1.76
C TYR A 182 -1.36 6.80 -2.94
N ASN A 183 -2.11 6.79 -4.04
CA ASN A 183 -1.77 6.00 -5.22
C ASN A 183 -0.43 6.46 -5.83
N ILE A 184 -0.20 7.77 -5.89
CA ILE A 184 1.07 8.34 -6.37
C ILE A 184 2.21 7.97 -5.42
N LEU A 185 2.01 8.10 -4.11
CA LEU A 185 3.01 7.73 -3.11
C LEU A 185 3.39 6.24 -3.24
N ALA A 186 2.41 5.36 -3.39
CA ALA A 186 2.62 3.93 -3.60
C ALA A 186 3.41 3.65 -4.89
N ALA A 187 3.04 4.30 -6.00
CA ALA A 187 3.72 4.14 -7.29
C ALA A 187 5.17 4.62 -7.25
N VAL A 188 5.42 5.80 -6.66
CA VAL A 188 6.78 6.34 -6.49
C VAL A 188 7.62 5.45 -5.57
N SER A 189 7.05 4.96 -4.48
CA SER A 189 7.73 4.04 -3.57
C SER A 189 8.19 2.76 -4.28
N LEU A 190 7.30 2.18 -5.09
CA LEU A 190 7.64 1.02 -5.91
C LEU A 190 8.72 1.35 -6.95
N ALA A 191 8.60 2.48 -7.67
CA ALA A 191 9.56 2.91 -8.66
C ALA A 191 10.97 3.09 -8.06
N LYS A 192 11.06 3.73 -6.90
CA LYS A 192 12.33 3.87 -6.15
C LYS A 192 12.91 2.53 -5.73
N LEU A 193 12.08 1.63 -5.23
CA LEU A 193 12.52 0.30 -4.80
C LEU A 193 13.11 -0.52 -5.95
N VAL A 194 12.53 -0.42 -7.14
CA VAL A 194 13.03 -1.14 -8.32
C VAL A 194 14.17 -0.40 -9.04
N GLY A 195 14.59 0.77 -8.57
CA GLY A 195 15.75 1.50 -9.07
C GLY A 195 15.47 2.40 -10.26
N ILE A 196 14.23 2.90 -10.40
CA ILE A 196 13.92 3.95 -11.39
C ILE A 196 14.59 5.26 -10.95
N GLU A 197 15.22 5.93 -11.88
CA GLU A 197 15.88 7.22 -11.65
C GLU A 197 14.88 8.33 -11.36
N ASP A 198 15.27 9.28 -10.49
CA ASP A 198 14.39 10.36 -10.01
C ASP A 198 13.89 11.27 -11.14
N GLU A 199 14.69 11.44 -12.19
CA GLU A 199 14.33 12.22 -13.38
C GLU A 199 13.19 11.60 -14.21
N ILE A 200 12.93 10.31 -14.03
CA ILE A 200 11.86 9.56 -14.72
C ILE A 200 10.58 9.55 -13.89
N ILE A 201 10.71 9.66 -12.57
CA ILE A 201 9.62 9.69 -11.62
C ILE A 201 8.95 11.08 -11.61
#